data_da32b53e8c40b7b9a4ffb390fd1236c8
#
_entry.id   da32b53e8c40b7b9a4ffb390fd1236c8
#
_cell.length_a   1.000
_cell.length_b   1.000
_cell.length_c   1.000
_cell.angle_alpha   90.00
_cell.angle_beta   90.00
_cell.angle_gamma   90.00
#
_symmetry.space_group_name_H-M   'P 1'
#
loop_
_entity.id
_entity.type
_entity.pdbx_description
1 polymer ?
#
loop_
_entity_poly.entity_id
_entity_poly.type
_entity_poly.pdbx_seq_one_letter_code
_entity_poly.pdbx_strand_id
1 'polypeptide(L)'
;MISIFFISNSSFNFKNLYLLFFFFLLNCSDNSDIPPSSFEINVLVEGLGTISSSTLNVDANTTISITAAPYKGYYFDRWEGLGEVNESETLDLLVNQAYVLTAIFLPFPTLDESVEVYNPKKIDSSPVFMIKSGGTQAFLTDKTGINLQTFDFNSKLGNDLELLPDGNLIGLFKPETVFFSFGGYGGILRKLSPEGEIIWEYTVNTENELLHHDFEILPNGNILLMIWERFTASQSIALGYKGDGPIYLEKISELNPESFEIVWEWRSVDHLIQDHLESASNYGVVGDHPEKINLNYSIDQTGDLMHANGLFYDDSRNVIYLSVNFFSEVWVIPHSYSTDENKTDLADLSFRFGNPSTFNNDSKRFFYRNHHPTITKYDPLTEGSFLIYMNGSEDSQSIVYEFILPDYFDSNPINWVMPEESWSFTDPDLFYAKISGAYRLPNGNTLICEGDYGYWEVTRLGEVVWKYNGGGPNFWRGYVYPNN
;
A
#
# COMPACT_ATOMS: atom_id res chain seq x y z
N MET A 1 11.39 -21.63 -39.19
CA MET A 1 11.15 -21.95 -40.59
C MET A 1 10.51 -20.72 -41.21
N ILE A 2 11.29 -20.02 -41.99
CA ILE A 2 11.03 -18.70 -42.62
C ILE A 2 10.15 -18.95 -43.82
N SER A 3 9.15 -18.13 -44.08
CA SER A 3 8.54 -18.01 -45.40
C SER A 3 8.20 -16.56 -45.69
N ILE A 4 9.01 -16.00 -46.55
CA ILE A 4 8.88 -14.72 -47.24
C ILE A 4 7.97 -14.93 -48.45
N PHE A 5 7.02 -14.05 -48.70
CA PHE A 5 6.36 -13.94 -49.99
C PHE A 5 6.59 -12.56 -50.60
N PHE A 6 7.32 -12.56 -51.69
CA PHE A 6 7.41 -11.48 -52.67
C PHE A 6 6.22 -11.59 -53.64
N ILE A 7 5.63 -10.49 -54.00
CA ILE A 7 4.87 -10.36 -55.26
C ILE A 7 5.31 -9.08 -55.97
N SER A 8 5.52 -9.30 -57.25
CA SER A 8 6.23 -8.56 -58.25
C SER A 8 5.45 -7.42 -58.91
N ASN A 9 6.27 -6.53 -59.41
CA ASN A 9 6.06 -5.51 -60.44
C ASN A 9 5.03 -5.81 -61.57
N SER A 10 4.31 -4.81 -61.96
CA SER A 10 3.93 -4.66 -63.36
C SER A 10 4.04 -3.19 -63.83
N SER A 11 4.86 -3.08 -64.81
CA SER A 11 5.22 -1.90 -65.62
C SER A 11 4.02 -1.45 -66.49
N PHE A 12 3.82 -0.14 -66.64
CA PHE A 12 3.06 0.41 -67.76
C PHE A 12 3.80 1.56 -68.44
N ASN A 13 3.78 1.49 -69.76
CA ASN A 13 4.52 2.23 -70.74
C ASN A 13 4.06 3.68 -70.99
N PHE A 14 5.03 4.52 -71.30
CA PHE A 14 4.89 5.84 -71.91
C PHE A 14 4.38 5.72 -73.36
N LYS A 15 3.40 6.51 -73.75
CA LYS A 15 3.29 7.11 -75.10
C LYS A 15 2.60 8.46 -75.07
N ASN A 16 3.38 9.44 -75.44
CA ASN A 16 3.08 10.68 -76.17
C ASN A 16 1.73 11.38 -75.96
N LEU A 17 1.73 12.58 -75.42
CA LEU A 17 0.83 13.61 -75.86
C LEU A 17 1.43 15.01 -75.76
N TYR A 18 1.18 15.75 -76.81
CA TYR A 18 1.66 17.06 -77.22
C TYR A 18 1.56 18.18 -76.17
N LEU A 19 2.62 19.01 -76.18
CA LEU A 19 2.72 20.30 -75.51
C LEU A 19 1.83 21.34 -76.17
N LEU A 20 0.82 21.85 -75.42
CA LEU A 20 0.14 23.09 -75.72
C LEU A 20 0.42 24.07 -74.59
N PHE A 21 1.29 25.06 -74.88
CA PHE A 21 1.57 26.20 -74.00
C PHE A 21 0.34 27.13 -74.01
N PHE A 22 -0.43 27.13 -72.93
CA PHE A 22 -1.34 28.25 -72.64
C PHE A 22 -0.67 29.12 -71.59
N PHE A 23 -0.26 30.33 -72.01
CA PHE A 23 0.14 31.38 -71.08
C PHE A 23 -1.09 31.88 -70.35
N PHE A 24 -1.35 31.38 -69.14
CA PHE A 24 -2.23 32.06 -68.19
C PHE A 24 -1.36 33.07 -67.44
N LEU A 25 -1.61 34.35 -67.64
CA LEU A 25 -1.20 35.40 -66.75
C LEU A 25 -1.92 35.18 -65.43
N LEU A 26 -1.26 34.51 -64.48
CA LEU A 26 -1.70 34.52 -63.10
C LEU A 26 -1.44 35.89 -62.53
N ASN A 27 -2.50 36.68 -62.37
CA ASN A 27 -2.48 37.77 -61.42
C ASN A 27 -2.28 37.11 -60.04
N CYS A 28 -1.05 37.12 -59.52
CA CYS A 28 -0.79 37.00 -58.10
C CYS A 28 -1.38 38.27 -57.45
N SER A 29 -2.62 38.20 -56.97
CA SER A 29 -2.98 39.03 -55.83
C SER A 29 -2.21 38.47 -54.64
N ASP A 30 -1.19 39.18 -54.22
CA ASP A 30 -0.61 39.02 -52.89
C ASP A 30 -1.70 39.37 -51.87
N ASN A 31 -2.58 38.42 -51.57
CA ASN A 31 -3.20 38.39 -50.28
C ASN A 31 -2.13 37.88 -49.28
N SER A 32 -1.25 38.77 -48.86
CA SER A 32 -0.58 38.56 -47.58
C SER A 32 -1.71 38.54 -46.54
N ASP A 33 -2.15 37.32 -46.15
CA ASP A 33 -2.93 37.15 -44.92
C ASP A 33 -2.11 37.69 -43.76
N ILE A 34 -2.30 38.98 -43.49
CA ILE A 34 -1.79 39.57 -42.24
C ILE A 34 -2.48 38.80 -41.14
N PRO A 35 -1.78 38.05 -40.28
CA PRO A 35 -2.43 37.33 -39.21
C PRO A 35 -3.28 38.33 -38.39
N PRO A 36 -4.47 37.95 -37.92
CA PRO A 36 -5.32 38.84 -37.19
C PRO A 36 -4.56 39.44 -36.01
N SER A 37 -4.72 40.74 -35.80
CA SER A 37 -4.07 41.48 -34.72
C SER A 37 -4.69 41.16 -33.35
N SER A 38 -5.90 40.60 -33.35
CA SER A 38 -6.60 40.19 -32.14
C SER A 38 -7.49 38.99 -32.39
N PHE A 39 -7.81 38.27 -31.33
CA PHE A 39 -8.68 37.10 -31.32
C PHE A 39 -9.80 37.28 -30.29
N GLU A 40 -10.95 36.71 -30.64
CA GLU A 40 -12.11 36.64 -29.74
C GLU A 40 -11.99 35.40 -28.86
N ILE A 41 -12.15 35.59 -27.55
CA ILE A 41 -12.18 34.54 -26.53
C ILE A 41 -13.57 34.53 -25.93
N ASN A 42 -14.33 33.49 -26.18
CA ASN A 42 -15.64 33.26 -25.58
C ASN A 42 -15.55 32.26 -24.45
N VAL A 43 -16.06 32.61 -23.28
CA VAL A 43 -16.02 31.74 -22.08
C VAL A 43 -17.46 31.44 -21.64
N LEU A 44 -17.79 30.18 -21.67
CA LEU A 44 -19.07 29.62 -21.23
C LEU A 44 -18.96 29.11 -19.80
N VAL A 45 -20.09 28.96 -19.14
CA VAL A 45 -20.18 28.39 -17.78
C VAL A 45 -21.16 27.24 -17.83
N GLU A 46 -20.72 26.08 -17.31
CA GLU A 46 -21.56 24.92 -17.03
C GLU A 46 -21.56 24.65 -15.53
N GLY A 47 -22.76 24.44 -14.95
CA GLY A 47 -22.94 24.33 -13.50
C GLY A 47 -23.13 25.70 -12.83
N LEU A 48 -22.92 25.79 -11.52
CA LEU A 48 -23.12 27.01 -10.72
C LEU A 48 -21.80 27.63 -10.26
N GLY A 49 -21.42 28.71 -10.93
CA GLY A 49 -20.22 29.49 -10.64
C GLY A 49 -20.17 30.77 -11.48
N THR A 50 -19.13 31.51 -11.35
CA THR A 50 -18.85 32.74 -12.12
C THR A 50 -17.45 32.69 -12.71
N ILE A 51 -17.25 33.51 -13.75
CA ILE A 51 -15.96 33.73 -14.40
C ILE A 51 -15.64 35.21 -14.42
N SER A 52 -14.36 35.58 -14.42
CA SER A 52 -13.92 36.97 -14.41
C SER A 52 -14.33 37.72 -15.70
N SER A 53 -14.48 37.03 -16.82
CA SER A 53 -14.92 37.61 -18.11
C SER A 53 -15.51 36.56 -19.02
N SER A 54 -16.64 36.88 -19.68
CA SER A 54 -17.35 35.97 -20.58
C SER A 54 -16.99 36.16 -22.07
N THR A 55 -16.51 37.33 -22.46
CA THR A 55 -16.06 37.61 -23.81
C THR A 55 -14.93 38.64 -23.78
N LEU A 56 -13.85 38.36 -24.47
CA LEU A 56 -12.65 39.21 -24.55
C LEU A 56 -12.20 39.29 -26.02
N ASN A 57 -11.81 40.50 -26.45
CA ASN A 57 -11.00 40.67 -27.66
C ASN A 57 -9.56 40.96 -27.22
N VAL A 58 -8.66 40.10 -27.58
CA VAL A 58 -7.28 40.10 -27.08
C VAL A 58 -6.29 40.13 -28.23
N ASP A 59 -5.30 41.01 -28.13
CA ASP A 59 -4.22 41.09 -29.11
C ASP A 59 -3.46 39.77 -29.20
N ALA A 60 -3.10 39.40 -30.42
CA ALA A 60 -2.34 38.18 -30.68
C ALA A 60 -1.03 38.17 -29.86
N ASN A 61 -0.67 36.99 -29.33
CA ASN A 61 0.51 36.75 -28.48
C ASN A 61 0.48 37.48 -27.13
N THR A 62 -0.68 37.86 -26.64
CA THR A 62 -0.89 38.37 -25.28
C THR A 62 -1.31 37.23 -24.35
N THR A 63 -0.79 37.23 -23.12
CA THR A 63 -1.26 36.33 -22.07
C THR A 63 -2.35 37.00 -21.27
N ILE A 64 -3.46 36.30 -21.06
CA ILE A 64 -4.57 36.73 -20.21
C ILE A 64 -4.79 35.73 -19.08
N SER A 65 -5.32 36.23 -17.96
CA SER A 65 -5.75 35.37 -16.84
C SER A 65 -7.28 35.42 -16.72
N ILE A 66 -7.91 34.27 -16.68
CA ILE A 66 -9.37 34.11 -16.49
C ILE A 66 -9.56 33.28 -15.23
N THR A 67 -10.32 33.81 -14.27
CA THR A 67 -10.56 33.12 -12.98
C THR A 67 -12.00 32.60 -12.93
N ALA A 68 -12.15 31.35 -12.54
CA ALA A 68 -13.41 30.69 -12.22
C ALA A 68 -13.64 30.73 -10.71
N ALA A 69 -14.86 31.04 -10.29
CA ALA A 69 -15.24 31.10 -8.88
C ALA A 69 -16.56 30.34 -8.66
N PRO A 70 -16.55 29.18 -7.95
CA PRO A 70 -17.74 28.40 -7.71
C PRO A 70 -18.70 29.09 -6.74
N TYR A 71 -20.00 28.85 -6.90
CA TYR A 71 -21.00 29.19 -5.88
C TYR A 71 -20.98 28.20 -4.71
N LYS A 72 -21.54 28.60 -3.59
CA LYS A 72 -21.65 27.75 -2.40
C LYS A 72 -22.31 26.41 -2.75
N GLY A 73 -21.67 25.31 -2.37
CA GLY A 73 -22.11 23.94 -2.66
C GLY A 73 -21.63 23.38 -3.99
N TYR A 74 -20.78 24.13 -4.68
CA TYR A 74 -20.13 23.68 -5.93
C TYR A 74 -18.62 23.86 -5.80
N TYR A 75 -17.88 23.14 -6.65
CA TYR A 75 -16.44 23.34 -6.85
C TYR A 75 -16.17 23.51 -8.34
N PHE A 76 -15.07 24.19 -8.67
CA PHE A 76 -14.59 24.29 -10.03
C PHE A 76 -13.92 22.97 -10.41
N ASP A 77 -14.38 22.32 -11.47
CA ASP A 77 -13.82 21.06 -11.92
C ASP A 77 -12.66 21.30 -12.89
N ARG A 78 -12.95 21.89 -14.05
CA ARG A 78 -11.95 22.10 -15.10
C ARG A 78 -12.35 23.15 -16.12
N TRP A 79 -11.36 23.54 -16.94
CA TRP A 79 -11.58 24.25 -18.19
C TRP A 79 -11.63 23.26 -19.34
N GLU A 80 -12.60 23.45 -20.26
CA GLU A 80 -12.67 22.76 -21.55
C GLU A 80 -12.41 23.73 -22.70
N GLY A 81 -12.01 23.21 -23.88
CA GLY A 81 -11.72 23.99 -25.10
C GLY A 81 -10.25 24.30 -25.34
N LEU A 82 -9.34 23.80 -24.50
CA LEU A 82 -7.88 24.00 -24.61
C LEU A 82 -7.16 22.89 -25.39
N GLY A 83 -7.82 21.76 -25.67
CA GLY A 83 -7.19 20.54 -26.22
C GLY A 83 -6.53 19.66 -25.15
N GLU A 84 -6.36 20.16 -23.94
CA GLU A 84 -5.91 19.47 -22.74
C GLU A 84 -6.77 19.87 -21.54
N VAL A 85 -6.79 19.06 -20.51
CA VAL A 85 -7.53 19.35 -19.28
C VAL A 85 -6.72 20.32 -18.41
N ASN A 86 -7.36 21.41 -17.96
CA ASN A 86 -6.78 22.36 -17.01
C ASN A 86 -7.73 22.50 -15.82
N GLU A 87 -7.26 22.14 -14.63
CA GLU A 87 -8.04 22.09 -13.38
C GLU A 87 -7.76 23.29 -12.45
N SER A 88 -6.89 24.22 -12.85
CA SER A 88 -6.63 25.43 -12.07
C SER A 88 -7.78 26.39 -12.13
N GLU A 89 -8.25 26.90 -11.01
CA GLU A 89 -9.30 27.95 -10.97
C GLU A 89 -8.90 29.22 -11.73
N THR A 90 -7.60 29.47 -11.88
CA THR A 90 -7.07 30.57 -12.70
C THR A 90 -6.38 29.97 -13.91
N LEU A 91 -6.88 30.29 -15.09
CA LEU A 91 -6.32 29.94 -16.38
C LEU A 91 -5.47 31.08 -16.93
N ASP A 92 -4.17 30.87 -17.06
CA ASP A 92 -3.26 31.74 -17.80
C ASP A 92 -3.15 31.25 -19.24
N LEU A 93 -3.70 32.02 -20.19
CA LEU A 93 -3.83 31.65 -21.61
C LEU A 93 -3.00 32.57 -22.49
N LEU A 94 -2.04 32.04 -23.23
CA LEU A 94 -1.37 32.73 -24.34
C LEU A 94 -2.30 32.70 -25.56
N VAL A 95 -2.80 33.87 -25.97
CA VAL A 95 -3.77 34.00 -27.06
C VAL A 95 -3.06 34.01 -28.42
N ASN A 96 -3.14 32.91 -29.14
CA ASN A 96 -2.58 32.73 -30.49
C ASN A 96 -3.63 32.37 -31.53
N GLN A 97 -4.89 32.19 -31.12
CA GLN A 97 -6.06 31.90 -31.94
C GLN A 97 -7.34 32.33 -31.19
N ALA A 98 -8.48 32.24 -31.83
CA ALA A 98 -9.77 32.35 -31.17
C ALA A 98 -10.05 31.10 -30.30
N TYR A 99 -10.64 31.29 -29.13
CA TYR A 99 -11.00 30.20 -28.21
C TYR A 99 -12.46 30.25 -27.83
N VAL A 100 -13.06 29.08 -27.70
CA VAL A 100 -14.32 28.87 -26.98
C VAL A 100 -14.01 27.97 -25.80
N LEU A 101 -14.03 28.55 -24.63
CA LEU A 101 -13.68 27.88 -23.38
C LEU A 101 -14.96 27.63 -22.59
N THR A 102 -14.99 26.56 -21.80
CA THR A 102 -16.08 26.31 -20.85
C THR A 102 -15.49 26.06 -19.47
N ALA A 103 -15.93 26.85 -18.48
CA ALA A 103 -15.66 26.61 -17.08
C ALA A 103 -16.71 25.64 -16.52
N ILE A 104 -16.28 24.47 -16.06
CA ILE A 104 -17.16 23.42 -15.51
C ILE A 104 -17.18 23.52 -13.99
N PHE A 105 -18.37 23.62 -13.41
CA PHE A 105 -18.61 23.61 -11.97
C PHE A 105 -19.51 22.43 -11.60
N LEU A 106 -19.05 21.56 -10.70
CA LEU A 106 -19.80 20.41 -10.23
C LEU A 106 -20.31 20.63 -8.80
N PRO A 107 -21.49 20.10 -8.44
CA PRO A 107 -21.96 20.15 -7.07
C PRO A 107 -21.11 19.22 -6.20
N PHE A 108 -20.87 19.64 -4.95
CA PHE A 108 -20.34 18.69 -3.96
C PHE A 108 -21.37 17.56 -3.78
N PRO A 109 -20.91 16.30 -3.70
CA PRO A 109 -21.80 15.20 -3.36
C PRO A 109 -22.38 15.37 -1.95
N THR A 110 -23.50 14.70 -1.70
CA THR A 110 -23.97 14.56 -0.31
C THR A 110 -23.02 13.61 0.41
N LEU A 111 -22.46 14.08 1.52
CA LEU A 111 -21.56 13.29 2.35
C LEU A 111 -22.32 12.68 3.52
N ASP A 112 -21.94 11.46 3.89
CA ASP A 112 -22.32 10.88 5.19
C ASP A 112 -21.68 11.67 6.33
N GLU A 113 -22.30 11.68 7.50
CA GLU A 113 -21.80 12.39 8.69
C GLU A 113 -20.45 11.89 9.19
N SER A 114 -20.04 10.68 8.81
CA SER A 114 -18.73 10.10 9.10
C SER A 114 -17.59 10.74 8.30
N VAL A 115 -17.89 11.44 7.21
CA VAL A 115 -16.88 12.08 6.35
C VAL A 115 -16.62 13.50 6.84
N GLU A 116 -15.49 13.70 7.51
CA GLU A 116 -15.14 14.99 8.12
C GLU A 116 -14.33 15.90 7.17
N VAL A 117 -13.57 15.31 6.26
CA VAL A 117 -12.78 16.01 5.23
C VAL A 117 -13.07 15.37 3.86
N TYR A 118 -13.30 16.20 2.84
CA TYR A 118 -13.54 15.73 1.49
C TYR A 118 -13.07 16.76 0.46
N ASN A 119 -12.01 16.45 -0.27
CA ASN A 119 -11.51 17.27 -1.37
C ASN A 119 -11.69 16.51 -2.70
N PRO A 120 -12.77 16.74 -3.48
CA PRO A 120 -13.12 15.96 -4.64
C PRO A 120 -12.06 15.98 -5.76
N LYS A 121 -11.16 16.97 -5.76
CA LYS A 121 -10.11 17.13 -6.76
C LYS A 121 -8.83 16.37 -6.45
N LYS A 122 -8.66 15.92 -5.21
CA LYS A 122 -7.40 15.34 -4.74
C LYS A 122 -7.53 13.93 -4.22
N ILE A 123 -8.75 13.49 -3.87
CA ILE A 123 -8.99 12.13 -3.40
C ILE A 123 -8.81 11.11 -4.53
N ASP A 124 -8.39 9.91 -4.16
CA ASP A 124 -8.56 8.71 -4.98
C ASP A 124 -10.03 8.29 -4.95
N SER A 125 -10.62 8.01 -6.10
CA SER A 125 -12.04 7.67 -6.20
C SER A 125 -12.36 6.21 -5.86
N SER A 126 -11.33 5.38 -5.65
CA SER A 126 -11.51 3.96 -5.33
C SER A 126 -12.23 3.79 -4.00
N PRO A 127 -13.18 2.85 -3.91
CA PRO A 127 -13.79 2.48 -2.63
C PRO A 127 -12.76 1.90 -1.66
N VAL A 128 -13.00 2.12 -0.38
CA VAL A 128 -12.17 1.56 0.71
C VAL A 128 -12.84 0.31 1.27
N PHE A 129 -12.11 -0.80 1.28
CA PHE A 129 -12.52 -2.02 1.97
C PHE A 129 -12.11 -1.92 3.43
N MET A 130 -13.08 -1.75 4.31
CA MET A 130 -12.92 -1.44 5.71
C MET A 130 -13.08 -2.70 6.57
N ILE A 131 -12.08 -2.98 7.41
CA ILE A 131 -11.98 -4.18 8.22
C ILE A 131 -11.86 -3.82 9.70
N LYS A 132 -12.64 -4.50 10.56
CA LYS A 132 -12.51 -4.37 12.01
C LYS A 132 -12.10 -5.71 12.65
N SER A 133 -10.97 -5.72 13.36
CA SER A 133 -10.55 -6.89 14.15
C SER A 133 -11.62 -7.27 15.16
N GLY A 134 -11.98 -8.56 15.22
CA GLY A 134 -13.04 -9.08 16.08
C GLY A 134 -14.45 -8.75 15.62
N GLY A 135 -14.62 -8.06 14.50
CA GLY A 135 -15.93 -7.82 13.88
C GLY A 135 -16.51 -9.06 13.21
N THR A 136 -17.77 -8.97 12.85
CA THR A 136 -18.49 -9.99 12.08
C THR A 136 -18.91 -9.50 10.71
N GLN A 137 -18.41 -8.32 10.32
CA GLN A 137 -18.69 -7.66 9.06
C GLN A 137 -17.45 -6.95 8.53
N ALA A 138 -17.38 -6.82 7.20
CA ALA A 138 -16.52 -5.87 6.50
C ALA A 138 -17.37 -5.05 5.54
N PHE A 139 -16.84 -3.88 5.13
CA PHE A 139 -17.61 -2.92 4.34
C PHE A 139 -16.77 -2.44 3.16
N LEU A 140 -17.39 -2.34 2.00
CA LEU A 140 -16.85 -1.60 0.87
C LEU A 140 -17.57 -0.24 0.84
N THR A 141 -16.84 0.83 1.13
CA THR A 141 -17.41 2.18 1.32
C THR A 141 -16.77 3.15 0.35
N ASP A 142 -17.56 3.97 -0.33
CA ASP A 142 -17.02 5.01 -1.20
C ASP A 142 -16.52 6.22 -0.40
N LYS A 143 -15.90 7.16 -1.10
CA LYS A 143 -15.33 8.36 -0.44
C LYS A 143 -16.38 9.35 0.05
N THR A 144 -17.65 9.21 -0.32
CA THR A 144 -18.76 10.01 0.24
C THR A 144 -19.28 9.43 1.54
N GLY A 145 -18.78 8.26 1.96
CA GLY A 145 -19.20 7.53 3.15
C GLY A 145 -20.36 6.57 2.93
N ILE A 146 -20.81 6.42 1.67
CA ILE A 146 -21.89 5.48 1.33
C ILE A 146 -21.31 4.06 1.32
N ASN A 147 -21.93 3.19 2.11
CA ASN A 147 -21.64 1.76 2.09
C ASN A 147 -22.19 1.14 0.80
N LEU A 148 -21.29 0.69 -0.08
CA LEU A 148 -21.61 0.07 -1.36
C LEU A 148 -21.97 -1.41 -1.19
N GLN A 149 -21.28 -2.10 -0.27
CA GLN A 149 -21.48 -3.52 0.01
C GLN A 149 -21.09 -3.85 1.45
N THR A 150 -21.91 -4.67 2.10
CA THR A 150 -21.62 -5.29 3.40
C THR A 150 -21.36 -6.77 3.20
N PHE A 151 -20.30 -7.26 3.82
CA PHE A 151 -19.99 -8.69 3.88
C PHE A 151 -20.22 -9.15 5.31
N ASP A 152 -21.15 -10.10 5.50
CA ASP A 152 -21.53 -10.66 6.80
C ASP A 152 -20.83 -12.00 7.03
N PHE A 153 -20.30 -12.21 8.23
CA PHE A 153 -19.65 -13.47 8.63
C PHE A 153 -20.37 -14.11 9.81
N ASN A 154 -20.48 -15.43 9.80
CA ASN A 154 -21.05 -16.19 10.90
C ASN A 154 -20.09 -16.37 12.09
N SER A 155 -18.91 -15.80 12.04
CA SER A 155 -17.85 -15.89 13.05
C SER A 155 -17.06 -14.59 13.13
N LYS A 156 -16.35 -14.39 14.26
CA LYS A 156 -15.52 -13.20 14.45
C LYS A 156 -14.28 -13.25 13.58
N LEU A 157 -14.03 -12.16 12.90
CA LEU A 157 -12.77 -11.94 12.19
C LEU A 157 -11.60 -11.94 13.20
N GLY A 158 -10.52 -12.59 12.85
CA GLY A 158 -9.25 -12.51 13.58
C GLY A 158 -8.66 -11.12 13.42
N ASN A 159 -8.07 -10.90 12.29
CA ASN A 159 -7.53 -9.59 11.92
C ASN A 159 -7.69 -9.35 10.41
N ASP A 160 -6.82 -9.93 9.59
CA ASP A 160 -6.77 -9.58 8.17
C ASP A 160 -7.84 -10.29 7.34
N LEU A 161 -8.26 -9.59 6.28
CA LEU A 161 -9.27 -10.04 5.32
C LEU A 161 -9.02 -9.34 3.99
N GLU A 162 -8.98 -10.10 2.91
CA GLU A 162 -8.83 -9.59 1.56
C GLU A 162 -10.05 -9.92 0.69
N LEU A 163 -10.41 -8.99 -0.18
CA LEU A 163 -11.39 -9.19 -1.26
C LEU A 163 -10.64 -9.58 -2.54
N LEU A 164 -10.93 -10.77 -3.05
CA LEU A 164 -10.30 -11.30 -4.24
C LEU A 164 -10.95 -10.75 -5.53
N PRO A 165 -10.23 -10.78 -6.68
CA PRO A 165 -10.78 -10.30 -7.97
C PRO A 165 -12.04 -11.05 -8.43
N ASP A 166 -12.25 -12.28 -7.99
CA ASP A 166 -13.46 -13.08 -8.27
C ASP A 166 -14.65 -12.75 -7.35
N GLY A 167 -14.49 -11.78 -6.45
CA GLY A 167 -15.49 -11.35 -5.46
C GLY A 167 -15.51 -12.19 -4.20
N ASN A 168 -14.77 -13.29 -4.13
CA ASN A 168 -14.61 -14.07 -2.91
C ASN A 168 -13.76 -13.33 -1.88
N LEU A 169 -13.83 -13.78 -0.63
CA LEU A 169 -13.03 -13.26 0.47
C LEU A 169 -12.08 -14.33 0.98
N ILE A 170 -10.91 -13.91 1.43
CA ILE A 170 -10.01 -14.76 2.22
C ILE A 170 -9.59 -14.00 3.47
N GLY A 171 -9.57 -14.67 4.64
CA GLY A 171 -9.23 -13.98 5.88
C GLY A 171 -9.05 -14.89 7.07
N LEU A 172 -8.56 -14.27 8.15
CA LEU A 172 -8.34 -14.94 9.42
C LEU A 172 -9.58 -14.83 10.31
N PHE A 173 -10.01 -15.96 10.89
CA PHE A 173 -11.17 -16.03 11.76
C PHE A 173 -10.82 -16.65 13.11
N LYS A 174 -11.55 -16.22 14.14
CA LYS A 174 -11.38 -16.73 15.50
C LYS A 174 -12.15 -18.02 15.70
N PRO A 175 -11.52 -19.10 16.20
CA PRO A 175 -12.23 -20.29 16.64
C PRO A 175 -13.03 -20.00 17.91
N GLU A 176 -14.00 -20.86 18.23
CA GLU A 176 -14.80 -20.74 19.45
C GLU A 176 -13.95 -20.87 20.72
N THR A 177 -12.93 -21.70 20.67
CA THR A 177 -12.00 -21.94 21.78
C THR A 177 -10.58 -21.98 21.28
N VAL A 178 -9.63 -21.51 22.10
CA VAL A 178 -8.18 -21.54 21.82
C VAL A 178 -7.43 -22.17 22.99
N PHE A 179 -6.30 -22.81 22.71
CA PHE A 179 -5.42 -23.35 23.75
C PHE A 179 -4.62 -22.26 24.44
N PHE A 180 -4.23 -21.21 23.72
CA PHE A 180 -3.60 -20.00 24.23
C PHE A 180 -3.97 -18.82 23.32
N SER A 181 -3.80 -17.57 23.78
CA SER A 181 -4.07 -16.41 22.93
C SER A 181 -3.34 -15.18 23.41
N PHE A 182 -2.93 -14.35 22.44
CA PHE A 182 -2.47 -12.99 22.63
C PHE A 182 -3.30 -12.05 21.75
N GLY A 183 -3.02 -10.75 21.79
CA GLY A 183 -3.62 -9.82 20.84
C GLY A 183 -3.36 -10.29 19.41
N GLY A 184 -4.34 -10.17 18.53
CA GLY A 184 -4.18 -10.54 17.11
C GLY A 184 -4.35 -12.02 16.77
N TYR A 185 -4.79 -12.88 17.69
CA TYR A 185 -5.03 -14.29 17.34
C TYR A 185 -6.15 -14.44 16.31
N GLY A 186 -5.94 -15.35 15.35
CA GLY A 186 -6.93 -15.79 14.37
C GLY A 186 -7.31 -17.25 14.62
N GLY A 187 -6.46 -18.18 14.21
CA GLY A 187 -6.63 -19.63 14.40
C GLY A 187 -7.20 -20.37 13.20
N ILE A 188 -7.99 -19.70 12.34
CA ILE A 188 -8.61 -20.30 11.16
C ILE A 188 -8.41 -19.34 9.97
N LEU A 189 -7.83 -19.84 8.88
CA LEU A 189 -7.88 -19.19 7.58
C LEU A 189 -9.10 -19.70 6.82
N ARG A 190 -9.92 -18.81 6.25
CA ARG A 190 -11.10 -19.17 5.46
C ARG A 190 -11.11 -18.46 4.12
N LYS A 191 -11.55 -19.18 3.09
CA LYS A 191 -12.08 -18.59 1.86
C LYS A 191 -13.60 -18.61 1.92
N LEU A 192 -14.22 -17.47 1.65
CA LEU A 192 -15.67 -17.30 1.69
C LEU A 192 -16.19 -16.84 0.32
N SER A 193 -17.45 -17.16 0.00
CA SER A 193 -18.16 -16.51 -1.09
C SER A 193 -18.53 -15.07 -0.73
N PRO A 194 -18.95 -14.24 -1.69
CA PRO A 194 -19.43 -12.88 -1.42
C PRO A 194 -20.62 -12.83 -0.44
N GLU A 195 -21.37 -13.92 -0.32
CA GLU A 195 -22.50 -14.08 0.61
C GLU A 195 -22.08 -14.57 2.00
N GLY A 196 -20.77 -14.78 2.24
CA GLY A 196 -20.22 -15.25 3.51
C GLY A 196 -20.25 -16.75 3.73
N GLU A 197 -20.55 -17.55 2.68
CA GLU A 197 -20.54 -19.02 2.78
C GLU A 197 -19.09 -19.54 2.71
N ILE A 198 -18.75 -20.50 3.59
CA ILE A 198 -17.41 -21.07 3.64
C ILE A 198 -17.17 -21.95 2.41
N ILE A 199 -16.20 -21.60 1.58
CA ILE A 199 -15.73 -22.39 0.45
C ILE A 199 -14.75 -23.44 0.94
N TRP A 200 -13.77 -23.00 1.75
CA TRP A 200 -12.82 -23.88 2.46
C TRP A 200 -12.28 -23.20 3.71
N GLU A 201 -11.73 -23.99 4.62
CA GLU A 201 -11.01 -23.50 5.80
C GLU A 201 -9.77 -24.34 6.11
N TYR A 202 -8.76 -23.70 6.69
CA TYR A 202 -7.55 -24.31 7.22
C TYR A 202 -7.32 -23.84 8.65
N THR A 203 -7.19 -24.77 9.59
CA THR A 203 -7.11 -24.47 11.02
C THR A 203 -5.73 -24.75 11.59
N VAL A 204 -5.11 -23.73 12.21
CA VAL A 204 -3.95 -23.87 13.08
C VAL A 204 -4.31 -23.36 14.46
N ASN A 205 -4.77 -24.25 15.31
CA ASN A 205 -5.19 -23.99 16.71
C ASN A 205 -4.95 -25.24 17.53
N THR A 206 -3.75 -25.41 18.07
CA THR A 206 -3.31 -26.55 18.86
C THR A 206 -2.69 -26.09 20.18
N GLU A 207 -2.30 -27.02 21.05
CA GLU A 207 -1.54 -26.70 22.26
C GLU A 207 -0.18 -26.04 21.96
N ASN A 208 0.37 -26.28 20.75
CA ASN A 208 1.71 -25.87 20.37
C ASN A 208 1.73 -24.76 19.31
N GLU A 209 0.65 -24.56 18.56
CA GLU A 209 0.64 -23.64 17.42
C GLU A 209 -0.69 -22.91 17.32
N LEU A 210 -0.63 -21.61 16.97
CA LEU A 210 -1.80 -20.78 16.73
C LEU A 210 -1.54 -19.77 15.60
N LEU A 211 -2.37 -19.81 14.57
CA LEU A 211 -2.39 -18.84 13.47
C LEU A 211 -2.81 -17.46 13.98
N HIS A 212 -2.10 -16.42 13.57
CA HIS A 212 -2.34 -15.07 14.07
C HIS A 212 -2.06 -13.96 13.05
N HIS A 213 -2.57 -12.78 13.34
CA HIS A 213 -2.39 -11.45 12.75
C HIS A 213 -2.60 -11.36 11.25
N ASP A 214 -1.80 -12.02 10.42
CA ASP A 214 -1.67 -11.72 9.00
C ASP A 214 -1.45 -12.97 8.15
N PHE A 215 -1.70 -12.84 6.87
CA PHE A 215 -1.36 -13.81 5.82
C PHE A 215 -1.05 -13.03 4.52
N GLU A 216 -0.37 -13.66 3.57
CA GLU A 216 -0.09 -13.07 2.26
C GLU A 216 -0.31 -14.09 1.16
N ILE A 217 -1.01 -13.69 0.10
CA ILE A 217 -1.24 -14.53 -1.08
C ILE A 217 -0.09 -14.34 -2.05
N LEU A 218 0.66 -15.41 -2.30
CA LEU A 218 1.80 -15.40 -3.20
C LEU A 218 1.37 -15.40 -4.68
N PRO A 219 2.23 -14.94 -5.61
CA PRO A 219 1.93 -14.99 -7.05
C PRO A 219 1.64 -16.39 -7.61
N ASN A 220 2.15 -17.45 -6.97
CA ASN A 220 1.88 -18.85 -7.32
C ASN A 220 0.53 -19.37 -6.76
N GLY A 221 -0.19 -18.54 -6.00
CA GLY A 221 -1.46 -18.88 -5.35
C GLY A 221 -1.33 -19.56 -3.99
N ASN A 222 -0.12 -19.88 -3.52
CA ASN A 222 0.11 -20.34 -2.15
C ASN A 222 -0.07 -19.18 -1.16
N ILE A 223 -0.14 -19.49 0.13
CA ILE A 223 -0.46 -18.51 1.16
C ILE A 223 0.56 -18.61 2.27
N LEU A 224 1.25 -17.49 2.56
CA LEU A 224 2.09 -17.37 3.75
C LEU A 224 1.22 -17.15 4.98
N LEU A 225 1.53 -17.86 6.05
CA LEU A 225 0.82 -17.85 7.32
C LEU A 225 1.77 -17.47 8.45
N MET A 226 1.34 -16.59 9.33
CA MET A 226 2.02 -16.27 10.58
C MET A 226 1.50 -17.16 11.69
N ILE A 227 2.39 -17.86 12.38
CA ILE A 227 2.04 -18.86 13.40
C ILE A 227 2.89 -18.64 14.65
N TRP A 228 2.26 -18.53 15.81
CA TRP A 228 2.97 -18.69 17.09
C TRP A 228 3.25 -20.16 17.33
N GLU A 229 4.53 -20.47 17.58
CA GLU A 229 5.00 -21.78 18.00
C GLU A 229 5.38 -21.76 19.48
N ARG A 230 4.75 -22.62 20.28
CA ARG A 230 4.93 -22.68 21.72
C ARG A 230 6.08 -23.59 22.13
N PHE A 231 6.97 -23.08 22.98
CA PHE A 231 8.01 -23.85 23.67
C PHE A 231 7.67 -23.93 25.16
N THR A 232 7.71 -25.11 25.74
CA THR A 232 7.47 -25.32 27.18
C THR A 232 8.55 -24.63 28.00
N ALA A 233 8.32 -24.38 29.29
CA ALA A 233 9.31 -23.75 30.17
C ALA A 233 10.65 -24.48 30.16
N SER A 234 10.66 -25.82 30.12
CA SER A 234 11.91 -26.61 30.06
C SER A 234 12.64 -26.42 28.72
N GLN A 235 11.93 -26.30 27.59
CA GLN A 235 12.51 -26.02 26.29
C GLN A 235 13.04 -24.59 26.23
N SER A 236 12.31 -23.62 26.77
CA SER A 236 12.72 -22.21 26.82
C SER A 236 14.03 -22.03 27.60
N ILE A 237 14.15 -22.68 28.76
CA ILE A 237 15.37 -22.69 29.57
C ILE A 237 16.53 -23.36 28.79
N ALA A 238 16.26 -24.46 28.10
CA ALA A 238 17.27 -25.16 27.29
C ALA A 238 17.79 -24.30 26.11
N LEU A 239 16.94 -23.42 25.57
CA LEU A 239 17.31 -22.41 24.55
C LEU A 239 18.10 -21.22 25.14
N GLY A 240 18.24 -21.12 26.48
CA GLY A 240 18.91 -20.00 27.12
C GLY A 240 18.02 -18.78 27.38
N TYR A 241 16.70 -18.96 27.42
CA TYR A 241 15.81 -17.89 27.85
C TYR A 241 16.00 -17.54 29.32
N LYS A 242 16.08 -16.24 29.65
CA LYS A 242 16.28 -15.75 31.02
C LYS A 242 15.04 -15.79 31.91
N GLY A 243 13.86 -15.96 31.32
CA GLY A 243 12.62 -16.16 32.07
C GLY A 243 12.40 -17.61 32.45
N ASP A 244 11.34 -17.90 33.19
CA ASP A 244 11.02 -19.21 33.75
C ASP A 244 9.74 -19.87 33.18
N GLY A 245 9.05 -19.20 32.26
CA GLY A 245 7.81 -19.66 31.64
C GLY A 245 7.96 -20.27 30.25
N PRO A 246 6.85 -20.70 29.65
CA PRO A 246 6.82 -21.03 28.24
C PRO A 246 7.03 -19.76 27.40
N ILE A 247 7.57 -19.92 26.19
CA ILE A 247 7.69 -18.84 25.21
C ILE A 247 6.98 -19.21 23.92
N TYR A 248 6.62 -18.18 23.16
CA TYR A 248 5.93 -18.29 21.88
C TYR A 248 6.75 -17.50 20.86
N LEU A 249 7.22 -18.22 19.85
CA LEU A 249 8.12 -17.71 18.82
C LEU A 249 7.42 -17.70 17.47
N GLU A 250 7.95 -16.93 16.54
CA GLU A 250 7.35 -16.80 15.21
C GLU A 250 7.75 -17.97 14.29
N LYS A 251 6.78 -18.48 13.58
CA LYS A 251 6.94 -19.41 12.47
C LYS A 251 6.17 -18.88 11.27
N ILE A 252 6.79 -18.88 10.10
CA ILE A 252 6.15 -18.57 8.82
C ILE A 252 6.05 -19.87 8.03
N SER A 253 4.83 -20.18 7.57
CA SER A 253 4.58 -21.38 6.78
C SER A 253 3.89 -21.01 5.47
N GLU A 254 4.28 -21.65 4.36
CA GLU A 254 3.62 -21.53 3.07
C GLU A 254 2.66 -22.71 2.88
N LEU A 255 1.37 -22.37 2.79
CA LEU A 255 0.29 -23.32 2.56
C LEU A 255 -0.06 -23.37 1.08
N ASN A 256 -0.12 -24.56 0.51
CA ASN A 256 -0.79 -24.78 -0.77
C ASN A 256 -2.30 -24.95 -0.51
N PRO A 257 -3.18 -24.00 -0.95
CA PRO A 257 -4.60 -24.04 -0.65
C PRO A 257 -5.39 -25.09 -1.44
N GLU A 258 -4.79 -25.75 -2.43
CA GLU A 258 -5.43 -26.84 -3.18
C GLU A 258 -5.23 -28.20 -2.50
N SER A 259 -4.02 -28.46 -1.97
CA SER A 259 -3.69 -29.71 -1.28
C SER A 259 -3.81 -29.64 0.23
N PHE A 260 -3.83 -28.44 0.80
CA PHE A 260 -3.72 -28.15 2.22
C PHE A 260 -2.41 -28.64 2.85
N GLU A 261 -1.37 -28.79 2.05
CA GLU A 261 -0.03 -29.15 2.51
C GLU A 261 0.82 -27.90 2.74
N ILE A 262 1.63 -27.93 3.80
CA ILE A 262 2.69 -26.95 4.02
C ILE A 262 3.86 -27.33 3.12
N VAL A 263 4.25 -26.41 2.24
CA VAL A 263 5.29 -26.65 1.23
C VAL A 263 6.61 -25.95 1.56
N TRP A 264 6.59 -24.98 2.45
CA TRP A 264 7.77 -24.27 2.93
C TRP A 264 7.55 -23.75 4.36
N GLU A 265 8.61 -23.71 5.17
CA GLU A 265 8.59 -23.17 6.53
C GLU A 265 9.90 -22.48 6.88
N TRP A 266 9.80 -21.38 7.63
CA TRP A 266 10.88 -20.72 8.35
C TRP A 266 10.49 -20.54 9.82
N ARG A 267 11.42 -20.81 10.75
CA ARG A 267 11.11 -20.77 12.18
C ARG A 267 12.16 -19.94 12.91
N SER A 268 11.73 -18.91 13.63
CA SER A 268 12.64 -18.03 14.35
C SER A 268 13.51 -18.76 15.40
N VAL A 269 13.05 -19.91 15.91
CA VAL A 269 13.83 -20.73 16.87
C VAL A 269 15.15 -21.21 16.29
N ASP A 270 15.24 -21.42 14.99
CA ASP A 270 16.44 -21.94 14.31
C ASP A 270 17.50 -20.81 14.12
N HIS A 271 17.12 -19.53 14.33
CA HIS A 271 17.92 -18.33 14.09
C HIS A 271 18.18 -17.50 15.36
N LEU A 272 18.03 -18.12 16.55
CA LEU A 272 18.22 -17.43 17.83
C LEU A 272 19.71 -17.29 18.20
N ILE A 273 20.00 -16.21 18.89
CA ILE A 273 21.26 -16.01 19.64
C ILE A 273 20.95 -15.56 21.07
N GLN A 274 21.78 -15.95 22.02
CA GLN A 274 21.72 -15.47 23.39
C GLN A 274 23.10 -15.55 24.07
N ASP A 275 23.30 -14.73 25.11
CA ASP A 275 24.56 -14.58 25.88
C ASP A 275 24.45 -15.09 27.32
N HIS A 276 23.45 -15.93 27.65
CA HIS A 276 23.09 -16.32 29.00
C HIS A 276 23.53 -17.74 29.34
N LEU A 277 23.21 -18.73 28.53
CA LEU A 277 23.47 -20.15 28.74
C LEU A 277 24.56 -20.66 27.81
N GLU A 278 25.82 -20.74 28.32
CA GLU A 278 27.00 -21.16 27.53
C GLU A 278 26.90 -22.56 26.92
N SER A 279 26.11 -23.46 27.55
CA SER A 279 25.95 -24.84 27.06
C SER A 279 24.93 -24.99 25.92
N ALA A 280 24.14 -23.97 25.61
CA ALA A 280 23.19 -24.00 24.52
C ALA A 280 23.89 -23.76 23.16
N SER A 281 23.39 -24.40 22.10
CA SER A 281 23.98 -24.31 20.77
C SER A 281 23.91 -22.91 20.14
N ASN A 282 22.99 -22.08 20.59
CA ASN A 282 22.77 -20.70 20.15
C ASN A 282 23.49 -19.68 21.03
N TYR A 283 24.46 -20.10 21.89
CA TYR A 283 25.24 -19.19 22.71
C TYR A 283 26.25 -18.40 21.88
N GLY A 284 26.29 -17.07 22.09
CA GLY A 284 27.24 -16.19 21.41
C GLY A 284 27.11 -14.73 21.85
N VAL A 285 27.96 -13.88 21.28
CA VAL A 285 27.92 -12.42 21.53
C VAL A 285 26.88 -11.81 20.60
N VAL A 286 25.77 -11.33 21.15
CA VAL A 286 24.62 -10.79 20.40
C VAL A 286 25.03 -9.71 19.39
N GLY A 287 25.94 -8.79 19.81
CA GLY A 287 26.36 -7.68 18.95
C GLY A 287 27.23 -8.10 17.74
N ASP A 288 27.82 -9.31 17.77
CA ASP A 288 28.63 -9.83 16.69
C ASP A 288 27.78 -10.54 15.61
N HIS A 289 26.48 -10.77 15.87
CA HIS A 289 25.56 -11.52 15.03
C HIS A 289 24.24 -10.76 14.80
N PRO A 290 24.25 -9.62 14.11
CA PRO A 290 23.04 -8.85 13.82
C PRO A 290 22.06 -9.60 12.92
N GLU A 291 22.50 -10.63 12.19
CA GLU A 291 21.67 -11.54 11.38
C GLU A 291 20.82 -12.51 12.23
N LYS A 292 21.14 -12.65 13.52
CA LYS A 292 20.41 -13.55 14.44
C LYS A 292 19.48 -12.79 15.40
N ILE A 293 18.52 -13.50 15.93
CA ILE A 293 17.45 -12.97 16.78
C ILE A 293 17.85 -13.11 18.26
N ASN A 294 17.98 -12.00 18.96
CA ASN A 294 18.29 -11.98 20.40
C ASN A 294 17.10 -12.52 21.22
N LEU A 295 17.21 -13.76 21.68
CA LEU A 295 16.18 -14.43 22.48
C LEU A 295 15.78 -13.63 23.74
N ASN A 296 16.71 -12.91 24.34
CA ASN A 296 16.56 -12.22 25.62
C ASN A 296 16.40 -10.71 25.49
N TYR A 297 16.14 -10.18 24.28
CA TYR A 297 15.88 -8.76 24.10
C TYR A 297 14.60 -8.30 24.80
N SER A 298 13.50 -9.02 24.57
CA SER A 298 12.22 -8.77 25.23
C SER A 298 11.93 -9.93 26.19
N ILE A 299 11.83 -9.62 27.48
CA ILE A 299 11.44 -10.61 28.50
C ILE A 299 10.05 -10.24 28.97
N ASP A 300 9.04 -10.95 28.45
CA ASP A 300 7.64 -10.76 28.79
C ASP A 300 7.12 -11.92 29.63
N GLN A 301 6.38 -11.63 30.70
CA GLN A 301 5.80 -12.64 31.57
C GLN A 301 4.74 -13.52 30.88
N THR A 302 4.17 -13.04 29.77
CA THR A 302 3.23 -13.84 28.96
C THR A 302 3.94 -14.83 28.07
N GLY A 303 5.24 -14.61 27.80
CA GLY A 303 6.06 -15.42 26.89
C GLY A 303 5.91 -15.07 25.41
N ASP A 304 5.07 -14.11 25.05
CA ASP A 304 4.99 -13.57 23.68
C ASP A 304 6.15 -12.58 23.47
N LEU A 305 7.25 -13.06 22.95
CA LEU A 305 8.50 -12.29 22.93
C LEU A 305 8.62 -11.34 21.75
N MET A 306 8.06 -11.70 20.60
CA MET A 306 8.25 -11.00 19.32
C MET A 306 7.04 -10.21 18.90
N HIS A 307 5.86 -10.83 19.01
CA HIS A 307 4.56 -10.27 18.63
C HIS A 307 4.59 -9.71 17.20
N ALA A 308 5.06 -10.53 16.24
CA ALA A 308 4.99 -10.13 14.85
C ALA A 308 3.52 -9.94 14.43
N ASN A 309 3.25 -8.91 13.62
CA ASN A 309 1.89 -8.45 13.39
C ASN A 309 1.57 -8.08 11.95
N GLY A 310 2.48 -8.33 11.04
CA GLY A 310 2.28 -8.11 9.62
C GLY A 310 3.41 -8.71 8.80
N LEU A 311 3.08 -9.23 7.65
CA LEU A 311 4.06 -9.72 6.68
C LEU A 311 3.71 -9.19 5.29
N PHE A 312 4.72 -9.14 4.42
CA PHE A 312 4.58 -8.81 3.01
C PHE A 312 5.63 -9.57 2.21
N TYR A 313 5.22 -10.20 1.13
CA TYR A 313 6.14 -10.89 0.22
C TYR A 313 6.57 -9.99 -0.94
N ASP A 314 7.86 -9.80 -1.11
CA ASP A 314 8.46 -9.11 -2.24
C ASP A 314 8.97 -10.12 -3.28
N ASP A 315 8.17 -10.32 -4.32
CA ASP A 315 8.49 -11.23 -5.43
C ASP A 315 9.76 -10.82 -6.18
N SER A 316 10.04 -9.51 -6.27
CA SER A 316 11.20 -8.99 -7.00
C SER A 316 12.52 -9.33 -6.32
N ARG A 317 12.54 -9.37 -4.99
CA ARG A 317 13.70 -9.70 -4.16
C ARG A 317 13.66 -11.14 -3.60
N ASN A 318 12.52 -11.80 -3.75
CA ASN A 318 12.22 -13.12 -3.17
C ASN A 318 12.48 -13.17 -1.66
N VAL A 319 11.91 -12.22 -0.94
CA VAL A 319 12.03 -12.08 0.52
C VAL A 319 10.68 -11.80 1.16
N ILE A 320 10.58 -12.08 2.46
CA ILE A 320 9.43 -11.74 3.30
C ILE A 320 9.86 -10.62 4.25
N TYR A 321 9.12 -9.51 4.26
CA TYR A 321 9.23 -8.48 5.29
C TYR A 321 8.30 -8.83 6.43
N LEU A 322 8.84 -8.99 7.64
CA LEU A 322 8.09 -9.30 8.84
C LEU A 322 8.15 -8.11 9.81
N SER A 323 7.00 -7.51 10.11
CA SER A 323 6.87 -6.45 11.13
C SER A 323 6.83 -7.07 12.52
N VAL A 324 7.91 -6.88 13.30
CA VAL A 324 8.08 -7.47 14.63
C VAL A 324 7.88 -6.40 15.70
N ASN A 325 6.67 -6.34 16.24
CA ASN A 325 6.19 -5.24 17.05
C ASN A 325 7.00 -5.03 18.35
N PHE A 326 7.23 -6.10 19.11
CA PHE A 326 7.93 -5.98 20.41
C PHE A 326 9.42 -5.71 20.26
N PHE A 327 9.99 -6.04 19.11
CA PHE A 327 11.35 -5.62 18.75
C PHE A 327 11.37 -4.21 18.14
N SER A 328 10.22 -3.71 17.69
CA SER A 328 10.13 -2.44 16.94
C SER A 328 11.02 -2.47 15.70
N GLU A 329 10.93 -3.54 14.94
CA GLU A 329 11.76 -3.83 13.77
C GLU A 329 10.94 -4.38 12.61
N VAL A 330 11.56 -4.31 11.45
CA VAL A 330 11.24 -5.14 10.28
C VAL A 330 12.38 -6.12 10.07
N TRP A 331 12.06 -7.40 9.98
CA TRP A 331 12.98 -8.46 9.58
C TRP A 331 12.79 -8.79 8.11
N VAL A 332 13.89 -9.03 7.41
CA VAL A 332 13.90 -9.47 6.01
C VAL A 332 14.35 -10.94 6.01
N ILE A 333 13.40 -11.81 5.71
CA ILE A 333 13.58 -13.26 5.72
C ILE A 333 13.75 -13.73 4.28
N PRO A 334 14.83 -14.47 3.94
CA PRO A 334 15.00 -15.01 2.58
C PRO A 334 13.98 -16.13 2.33
N HIS A 335 13.32 -16.09 1.16
CA HIS A 335 12.35 -17.10 0.72
C HIS A 335 12.93 -18.05 -0.36
N SER A 336 14.23 -17.95 -0.63
CA SER A 336 14.92 -18.69 -1.68
C SER A 336 15.41 -20.08 -1.27
N TYR A 337 15.38 -20.40 0.02
CA TYR A 337 15.89 -21.66 0.58
C TYR A 337 14.75 -22.66 0.80
N SER A 338 15.08 -23.94 0.77
CA SER A 338 14.14 -25.01 1.13
C SER A 338 13.88 -25.04 2.65
N THR A 339 12.81 -25.69 3.09
CA THR A 339 12.50 -25.87 4.52
C THR A 339 13.67 -26.49 5.31
N ASP A 340 14.47 -27.39 4.73
CA ASP A 340 15.62 -27.96 5.42
C ASP A 340 16.80 -26.99 5.50
N GLU A 341 17.04 -26.18 4.46
CA GLU A 341 18.05 -25.13 4.49
C GLU A 341 17.66 -23.99 5.45
N ASN A 342 16.37 -23.73 5.62
CA ASN A 342 15.84 -22.75 6.56
C ASN A 342 16.13 -23.09 8.05
N LYS A 343 16.55 -24.30 8.35
CA LYS A 343 17.00 -24.72 9.68
C LYS A 343 18.47 -24.41 9.96
N THR A 344 19.15 -23.75 9.04
CA THR A 344 20.59 -23.47 9.09
C THR A 344 20.85 -21.96 9.01
N ASP A 345 22.08 -21.56 9.31
CA ASP A 345 22.53 -20.18 9.21
C ASP A 345 22.39 -19.56 7.79
N LEU A 346 22.10 -20.36 6.76
CA LEU A 346 21.85 -19.87 5.42
C LEU A 346 20.59 -18.97 5.35
N ALA A 347 19.61 -19.27 6.17
CA ALA A 347 18.34 -18.54 6.21
C ALA A 347 18.21 -17.64 7.45
N ASP A 348 19.32 -17.23 8.04
CA ASP A 348 19.36 -16.13 8.99
C ASP A 348 18.79 -14.86 8.33
N LEU A 349 18.46 -13.83 9.11
CA LEU A 349 17.91 -12.61 8.58
C LEU A 349 18.85 -12.01 7.51
N SER A 350 18.33 -11.81 6.31
CA SER A 350 19.09 -11.14 5.24
C SER A 350 19.31 -9.66 5.52
N PHE A 351 18.42 -9.08 6.33
CA PHE A 351 18.50 -7.70 6.79
C PHE A 351 17.51 -7.46 7.93
N ARG A 352 17.74 -6.40 8.70
CA ARG A 352 16.78 -5.88 9.69
C ARG A 352 16.98 -4.40 9.91
N PHE A 353 15.91 -3.68 10.23
CA PHE A 353 15.98 -2.26 10.57
C PHE A 353 14.82 -1.82 11.47
N GLY A 354 15.01 -0.66 12.09
CA GLY A 354 14.01 -0.05 12.97
C GLY A 354 14.56 0.22 14.36
N ASN A 355 15.04 -0.80 15.06
CA ASN A 355 15.55 -0.68 16.42
C ASN A 355 16.89 -1.42 16.62
N PRO A 356 18.02 -0.75 16.43
CA PRO A 356 19.33 -1.38 16.48
C PRO A 356 19.73 -1.90 17.89
N SER A 357 19.06 -1.48 18.95
CA SER A 357 19.37 -1.97 20.31
C SER A 357 19.03 -3.46 20.51
N THR A 358 18.24 -4.08 19.61
CA THR A 358 17.93 -5.52 19.63
C THR A 358 19.15 -6.40 19.43
N PHE A 359 20.18 -5.87 18.77
CA PHE A 359 21.47 -6.53 18.54
C PHE A 359 22.65 -5.69 19.08
N ASN A 360 22.42 -4.96 20.19
CA ASN A 360 23.42 -4.18 20.91
C ASN A 360 24.16 -3.13 20.06
N ASN A 361 23.47 -2.46 19.15
CA ASN A 361 24.00 -1.42 18.29
C ASN A 361 23.39 -0.06 18.65
N ASP A 362 24.19 1.00 18.66
CA ASP A 362 23.81 2.36 19.07
C ASP A 362 23.38 3.26 17.90
N SER A 363 23.10 2.70 16.72
CA SER A 363 22.63 3.46 15.55
C SER A 363 21.25 4.09 15.80
N LYS A 364 20.84 4.98 14.91
CA LYS A 364 19.53 5.64 15.00
C LYS A 364 18.38 4.62 15.00
N ARG A 365 17.52 4.69 16.00
CA ARG A 365 16.26 3.96 16.06
C ARG A 365 15.20 4.72 15.25
N PHE A 366 14.44 4.00 14.41
CA PHE A 366 13.34 4.54 13.63
C PHE A 366 11.98 4.20 14.22
N PHE A 367 11.79 2.98 14.72
CA PHE A 367 10.47 2.50 15.13
C PHE A 367 10.32 2.38 16.65
N TYR A 368 9.11 2.73 17.09
CA TYR A 368 8.58 2.53 18.43
C TYR A 368 7.23 1.85 18.30
N ARG A 369 7.24 0.52 18.11
CA ARG A 369 6.14 -0.30 17.64
C ARG A 369 5.79 0.00 16.17
N ASN A 370 5.45 -1.03 15.44
CA ASN A 370 5.16 -0.91 14.01
C ASN A 370 4.14 -1.95 13.57
N HIS A 371 3.41 -1.62 12.48
CA HIS A 371 2.42 -2.48 11.84
C HIS A 371 2.46 -2.30 10.33
N HIS A 372 1.94 -3.30 9.60
CA HIS A 372 1.61 -3.26 8.19
C HIS A 372 2.78 -2.86 7.28
N PRO A 373 3.78 -3.73 7.11
CA PRO A 373 4.82 -3.54 6.11
C PRO A 373 4.23 -3.78 4.71
N THR A 374 4.47 -2.89 3.75
CA THR A 374 4.03 -3.06 2.36
C THR A 374 5.06 -2.50 1.37
N ILE A 375 5.00 -2.94 0.12
CA ILE A 375 5.74 -2.31 -1.00
C ILE A 375 4.75 -1.54 -1.87
N THR A 376 5.11 -0.32 -2.23
CA THR A 376 4.28 0.53 -3.09
C THR A 376 4.28 0.01 -4.52
N LYS A 377 3.08 -0.19 -5.11
CA LYS A 377 2.90 -0.82 -6.43
C LYS A 377 2.32 0.11 -7.49
N TYR A 378 1.54 1.13 -7.09
CA TYR A 378 0.72 1.88 -8.04
C TYR A 378 1.28 3.24 -8.46
N ASP A 379 2.13 3.84 -7.65
CA ASP A 379 2.74 5.12 -7.96
C ASP A 379 4.11 4.89 -8.64
N PRO A 380 4.25 5.23 -9.94
CA PRO A 380 5.51 5.02 -10.67
C PRO A 380 6.71 5.78 -10.08
N LEU A 381 6.47 6.82 -9.27
CA LEU A 381 7.55 7.59 -8.61
C LEU A 381 8.09 6.89 -7.37
N THR A 382 7.33 5.94 -6.81
CA THR A 382 7.64 5.26 -5.56
C THR A 382 7.51 3.74 -5.65
N GLU A 383 7.31 3.21 -6.86
CA GLU A 383 7.24 1.77 -7.09
C GLU A 383 8.47 1.07 -6.51
N GLY A 384 8.22 0.07 -5.67
CA GLY A 384 9.27 -0.66 -4.95
C GLY A 384 9.74 -0.01 -3.64
N SER A 385 9.21 1.16 -3.25
CA SER A 385 9.46 1.73 -1.93
C SER A 385 8.72 0.95 -0.84
N PHE A 386 9.30 0.92 0.35
CA PHE A 386 8.73 0.25 1.52
C PHE A 386 7.92 1.22 2.35
N LEU A 387 6.66 0.89 2.63
CA LEU A 387 5.74 1.70 3.44
C LEU A 387 5.40 0.96 4.74
N ILE A 388 5.37 1.69 5.88
CA ILE A 388 5.06 1.11 7.18
C ILE A 388 4.41 2.14 8.11
N TYR A 389 3.49 1.68 8.96
CA TYR A 389 2.90 2.47 10.04
C TYR A 389 3.68 2.25 11.34
N MET A 390 4.24 3.31 11.91
CA MET A 390 4.88 3.33 13.23
C MET A 390 3.89 3.87 14.26
N ASN A 391 3.53 3.05 15.25
CA ASN A 391 2.52 3.41 16.24
C ASN A 391 2.98 4.51 17.20
N GLY A 392 4.28 4.58 17.53
CA GLY A 392 4.84 5.63 18.37
C GLY A 392 4.35 5.61 19.81
N SER A 393 4.19 4.41 20.38
CA SER A 393 3.60 4.22 21.71
C SER A 393 4.37 4.89 22.86
N GLU A 394 5.63 5.24 22.66
CA GLU A 394 6.45 5.93 23.66
C GLU A 394 6.17 7.45 23.69
N ASP A 395 5.94 8.04 22.50
CA ASP A 395 5.75 9.49 22.34
C ASP A 395 4.28 9.89 22.15
N SER A 396 3.37 8.92 22.09
CA SER A 396 1.96 9.10 21.77
C SER A 396 1.75 9.83 20.42
N GLN A 397 2.61 9.50 19.44
CA GLN A 397 2.57 10.07 18.11
C GLN A 397 2.85 9.01 17.05
N SER A 398 1.88 8.74 16.19
CA SER A 398 2.06 7.81 15.07
C SER A 398 2.67 8.51 13.86
N ILE A 399 3.45 7.74 13.09
CA ILE A 399 4.08 8.22 11.86
C ILE A 399 3.95 7.12 10.80
N VAL A 400 3.58 7.50 9.59
CA VAL A 400 3.72 6.65 8.41
C VAL A 400 5.04 6.98 7.75
N TYR A 401 5.88 5.97 7.55
CA TYR A 401 7.17 6.10 6.87
C TYR A 401 7.18 5.41 5.53
N GLU A 402 7.87 6.02 4.57
CA GLU A 402 8.27 5.41 3.32
C GLU A 402 9.79 5.39 3.23
N PHE A 403 10.36 4.23 2.86
CA PHE A 403 11.79 4.04 2.71
C PHE A 403 12.15 3.53 1.32
N ILE A 404 13.29 3.98 0.81
CA ILE A 404 13.93 3.38 -0.35
C ILE A 404 14.77 2.21 0.17
N LEU A 405 14.43 0.99 -0.25
CA LEU A 405 15.18 -0.21 0.09
C LEU A 405 16.32 -0.43 -0.92
N PRO A 406 17.41 -1.11 -0.52
CA PRO A 406 18.43 -1.54 -1.46
C PRO A 406 17.86 -2.54 -2.49
N ASP A 407 18.48 -2.59 -3.67
CA ASP A 407 18.05 -3.51 -4.75
C ASP A 407 18.17 -4.99 -4.34
N TYR A 408 19.10 -5.31 -3.45
CA TYR A 408 19.30 -6.64 -2.86
C TYR A 408 19.79 -6.51 -1.41
N PHE A 409 19.58 -7.54 -0.63
CA PHE A 409 20.09 -7.65 0.74
C PHE A 409 21.31 -8.56 0.76
N ASP A 410 22.43 -8.03 1.29
CA ASP A 410 23.68 -8.79 1.40
C ASP A 410 23.58 -9.73 2.60
N SER A 411 23.91 -11.01 2.40
CA SER A 411 23.96 -12.01 3.49
C SER A 411 25.03 -11.71 4.56
N ASN A 412 26.01 -10.85 4.25
CA ASN A 412 26.99 -10.41 5.23
C ASN A 412 26.54 -9.10 5.90
N PRO A 413 26.20 -9.12 7.21
CA PRO A 413 25.69 -7.95 7.91
C PRO A 413 26.62 -6.71 7.90
N ILE A 414 27.92 -6.90 7.68
CA ILE A 414 28.89 -5.81 7.62
C ILE A 414 28.63 -4.88 6.40
N ASN A 415 27.95 -5.40 5.40
CA ASN A 415 27.60 -4.68 4.16
C ASN A 415 26.18 -4.09 4.21
N TRP A 416 25.46 -4.27 5.32
CA TRP A 416 24.08 -3.75 5.42
C TRP A 416 24.06 -2.22 5.36
N VAL A 417 23.23 -1.70 4.48
CA VAL A 417 22.99 -0.27 4.29
C VAL A 417 21.59 0.06 4.79
N MET A 418 21.51 0.97 5.74
CA MET A 418 20.21 1.40 6.28
C MET A 418 19.36 2.05 5.19
N PRO A 419 18.06 1.74 5.13
CA PRO A 419 17.15 2.35 4.17
C PRO A 419 17.07 3.87 4.33
N GLU A 420 16.91 4.57 3.21
CA GLU A 420 16.72 6.02 3.19
C GLU A 420 15.24 6.35 3.35
N GLU A 421 14.89 7.23 4.32
CA GLU A 421 13.56 7.78 4.45
C GLU A 421 13.27 8.69 3.25
N SER A 422 12.33 8.31 2.40
CA SER A 422 11.94 9.07 1.21
C SER A 422 10.73 9.98 1.45
N TRP A 423 9.87 9.60 2.40
CA TRP A 423 8.70 10.35 2.80
C TRP A 423 8.23 9.92 4.18
N SER A 424 7.61 10.84 4.90
CA SER A 424 6.89 10.53 6.12
C SER A 424 5.67 11.45 6.30
N PHE A 425 4.68 10.96 7.05
CA PHE A 425 3.52 11.73 7.44
C PHE A 425 3.19 11.51 8.91
N THR A 426 2.90 12.60 9.59
CA THR A 426 2.34 12.62 10.94
C THR A 426 1.40 13.81 11.09
N ASP A 427 0.45 13.72 12.01
CA ASP A 427 -0.49 14.79 12.34
C ASP A 427 -0.72 14.76 13.86
N PRO A 428 -0.91 15.90 14.55
CA PRO A 428 -1.16 15.93 16.00
C PRO A 428 -2.31 15.05 16.47
N ASP A 429 -3.28 14.78 15.60
CA ASP A 429 -4.44 13.94 15.89
C ASP A 429 -4.20 12.45 15.50
N LEU A 430 -3.11 12.13 14.80
CA LEU A 430 -2.81 10.77 14.35
C LEU A 430 -2.06 9.98 15.43
N PHE A 431 -2.78 9.20 16.21
CA PHE A 431 -2.17 8.31 17.18
C PHE A 431 -3.03 7.11 17.53
N TYR A 432 -2.48 5.92 17.34
CA TYR A 432 -3.01 4.72 17.97
C TYR A 432 -1.90 3.72 18.31
N ALA A 433 -1.86 3.28 19.57
CA ALA A 433 -0.78 2.44 20.09
C ALA A 433 -0.80 0.98 19.59
N LYS A 434 -1.84 0.57 18.86
CA LYS A 434 -2.07 -0.81 18.41
C LYS A 434 -2.60 -0.81 16.99
N ILE A 435 -2.50 -1.98 16.32
CA ILE A 435 -3.03 -2.16 14.97
C ILE A 435 -2.71 -0.99 14.03
N SER A 436 -3.57 -0.65 13.08
CA SER A 436 -3.36 0.43 12.09
C SER A 436 -2.52 -0.02 10.89
N GLY A 437 -2.49 0.81 9.86
CA GLY A 437 -1.71 0.52 8.66
C GLY A 437 -1.75 1.67 7.66
N ALA A 438 -0.97 1.54 6.59
CA ALA A 438 -0.96 2.50 5.50
C ALA A 438 -0.84 1.78 4.16
N TYR A 439 -1.43 2.38 3.12
CA TYR A 439 -1.46 1.82 1.78
C TYR A 439 -1.31 2.94 0.73
N ARG A 440 -0.42 2.74 -0.26
CA ARG A 440 -0.24 3.72 -1.34
C ARG A 440 -1.35 3.55 -2.39
N LEU A 441 -2.06 4.64 -2.66
CA LEU A 441 -3.17 4.68 -3.60
C LEU A 441 -2.70 4.88 -5.05
N PRO A 442 -3.54 4.52 -6.05
CA PRO A 442 -3.19 4.70 -7.47
C PRO A 442 -2.88 6.13 -7.89
N ASN A 443 -3.48 7.13 -7.25
CA ASN A 443 -3.22 8.55 -7.51
C ASN A 443 -1.96 9.10 -6.80
N GLY A 444 -1.20 8.25 -6.10
CA GLY A 444 0.00 8.61 -5.34
C GLY A 444 -0.27 9.10 -3.91
N ASN A 445 -1.52 9.27 -3.49
CA ASN A 445 -1.87 9.55 -2.10
C ASN A 445 -1.64 8.33 -1.21
N THR A 446 -1.70 8.51 0.10
CA THR A 446 -1.63 7.43 1.08
C THR A 446 -2.95 7.31 1.82
N LEU A 447 -3.56 6.13 1.77
CA LEU A 447 -4.63 5.74 2.69
C LEU A 447 -3.99 5.31 4.01
N ILE A 448 -4.41 5.91 5.11
CA ILE A 448 -3.99 5.56 6.47
C ILE A 448 -5.20 5.02 7.21
N CYS A 449 -5.09 3.83 7.76
CA CYS A 449 -6.02 3.28 8.72
C CYS A 449 -5.51 3.58 10.12
N GLU A 450 -6.29 4.33 10.90
CA GLU A 450 -6.03 4.59 12.31
C GLU A 450 -7.00 3.76 13.15
N GLY A 451 -6.46 2.91 14.02
CA GLY A 451 -7.19 1.80 14.61
C GLY A 451 -8.38 2.17 15.51
N ASP A 452 -8.47 3.36 16.08
CA ASP A 452 -9.59 3.81 16.93
C ASP A 452 -10.44 4.92 16.31
N TYR A 453 -9.98 5.48 15.18
CA TYR A 453 -10.68 6.56 14.49
C TYR A 453 -11.36 6.08 13.20
N GLY A 454 -10.61 5.49 12.27
CA GLY A 454 -11.06 5.12 10.94
C GLY A 454 -10.00 5.36 9.86
N TYR A 455 -10.28 6.23 8.89
CA TYR A 455 -9.41 6.35 7.72
C TYR A 455 -9.10 7.79 7.35
N TRP A 456 -7.87 7.99 6.88
CA TRP A 456 -7.38 9.24 6.34
C TRP A 456 -6.85 9.00 4.93
N GLU A 457 -6.98 10.00 4.04
CA GLU A 457 -6.23 10.03 2.80
C GLU A 457 -5.39 11.30 2.78
N VAL A 458 -4.08 11.14 2.56
CA VAL A 458 -3.12 12.23 2.58
C VAL A 458 -2.32 12.26 1.28
N THR A 459 -2.09 13.46 0.75
CA THR A 459 -1.25 13.64 -0.43
C THR A 459 0.24 13.47 -0.08
N ARG A 460 1.08 13.33 -1.09
CA ARG A 460 2.54 13.32 -0.88
C ARG A 460 3.09 14.63 -0.28
N LEU A 461 2.35 15.73 -0.39
CA LEU A 461 2.70 17.00 0.24
C LEU A 461 2.21 17.12 1.69
N GLY A 462 1.58 16.07 2.24
CA GLY A 462 1.09 16.04 3.62
C GLY A 462 -0.27 16.74 3.81
N GLU A 463 -1.02 17.03 2.73
CA GLU A 463 -2.37 17.58 2.84
C GLU A 463 -3.37 16.45 3.10
N VAL A 464 -4.19 16.57 4.15
CA VAL A 464 -5.31 15.65 4.41
C VAL A 464 -6.46 16.01 3.47
N VAL A 465 -6.79 15.11 2.55
CA VAL A 465 -7.81 15.34 1.52
C VAL A 465 -9.09 14.55 1.74
N TRP A 466 -9.04 13.51 2.58
CA TRP A 466 -10.20 12.77 3.02
C TRP A 466 -10.00 12.27 4.44
N LYS A 467 -11.06 12.34 5.25
CA LYS A 467 -11.06 11.84 6.63
C LYS A 467 -12.42 11.23 6.93
N TYR A 468 -12.40 9.96 7.34
CA TYR A 468 -13.59 9.18 7.65
C TYR A 468 -13.53 8.68 9.08
N ASN A 469 -14.46 9.14 9.91
CA ASN A 469 -14.62 8.71 11.30
C ASN A 469 -15.55 7.50 11.36
N GLY A 470 -14.98 6.33 11.52
CA GLY A 470 -15.72 5.06 11.51
C GLY A 470 -16.46 4.71 12.79
N GLY A 471 -16.49 5.62 13.78
CA GLY A 471 -17.29 5.47 15.00
C GLY A 471 -16.84 4.30 15.89
N GLY A 472 -15.63 4.37 16.45
CA GLY A 472 -15.11 3.44 17.45
C GLY A 472 -13.94 2.57 17.00
N PRO A 473 -13.35 1.81 17.91
CA PRO A 473 -12.05 1.17 17.74
C PRO A 473 -12.07 -0.09 16.87
N ASN A 474 -10.85 -0.61 16.66
CA ASN A 474 -10.51 -1.89 16.07
C ASN A 474 -10.48 -1.91 14.53
N PHE A 475 -10.33 -0.76 13.88
CA PHE A 475 -9.97 -0.77 12.46
C PHE A 475 -8.60 -1.41 12.28
N TRP A 476 -8.58 -2.53 11.54
CA TRP A 476 -7.36 -3.30 11.34
C TRP A 476 -6.50 -2.71 10.24
N ARG A 477 -7.04 -2.68 9.04
CA ARG A 477 -6.45 -2.15 7.80
C ARG A 477 -7.54 -1.63 6.87
N GLY A 478 -7.15 -0.98 5.79
CA GLY A 478 -8.01 -0.61 4.68
C GLY A 478 -7.31 -0.88 3.38
N TYR A 479 -7.99 -1.51 2.46
CA TYR A 479 -7.52 -1.76 1.11
C TYR A 479 -8.36 -1.00 0.10
N VAL A 480 -7.78 -0.68 -1.05
CA VAL A 480 -8.51 -0.15 -2.19
C VAL A 480 -8.48 -1.16 -3.33
N TYR A 481 -9.62 -1.29 -3.99
CA TYR A 481 -9.75 -2.13 -5.17
C TYR A 481 -10.21 -1.21 -6.30
N PRO A 482 -9.27 -0.73 -7.15
CA PRO A 482 -9.61 0.15 -8.26
C PRO A 482 -10.66 -0.51 -9.15
N ASN A 483 -11.70 0.24 -9.51
CA ASN A 483 -12.70 -0.24 -10.47
C ASN A 483 -12.00 -0.54 -11.81
N ASN A 484 -12.02 -1.79 -12.24
CA ASN A 484 -11.53 -2.23 -13.56
C ASN A 484 -12.40 -1.72 -14.69
#